data_98211e9db6d477947c3e3b63b6e62dd3
#
_entry.id   98211e9db6d477947c3e3b63b6e62dd3
#
_cell.length_a   1.000
_cell.length_b   1.000
_cell.length_c   1.000
_cell.angle_alpha   90.00
_cell.angle_beta   90.00
_cell.angle_gamma   90.00
#
_symmetry.space_group_name_H-M   'P 1'
#
loop_
_entity.id
_entity.type
_entity.pdbx_description
1 polymer ?
#
loop_
_entity_poly.entity_id
_entity_poly.type
_entity_poly.pdbx_seq_one_letter_code
_entity_poly.pdbx_strand_id
1 'polypeptide(L)'
;MALEMKNTLNEESQEHMILDVPLLRQTTDFTCGACATLMVWNSFDRKVKLSKQNEFLIWTKIVALPFKFSSPYRIAAFFIKKGFQTKLFMKQDAISERITLLECCQVDPAERKLFLNFFKAHNRILKRSIASAILDMKPTLHDVMEALSNHSPVIALVDSYYTIKTRGVRNPPHLPHWIVITGYEGEQFLINDSIQESSLTTGKITMEGQILAKAMNTYPRFGWPSALIVVGLK
;
A
#
# COMPACT_ATOMS: atom_id res chain seq x y z
N MET A 1 -29.75 42.13 -34.84
CA MET A 1 -28.63 42.33 -33.90
C MET A 1 -28.67 41.16 -32.94
N ALA A 2 -28.06 40.02 -33.34
CA ALA A 2 -28.03 38.80 -32.57
C ALA A 2 -26.70 38.77 -31.82
N LEU A 3 -26.76 38.77 -30.50
CA LEU A 3 -25.60 38.55 -29.67
C LEU A 3 -25.23 37.05 -29.72
N GLU A 4 -24.12 36.74 -30.36
CA GLU A 4 -23.44 35.48 -30.21
C GLU A 4 -22.83 35.41 -28.79
N MET A 5 -23.50 34.69 -27.93
CA MET A 5 -22.87 34.23 -26.68
C MET A 5 -21.87 33.12 -27.06
N LYS A 6 -20.60 33.47 -27.11
CA LYS A 6 -19.50 32.52 -27.10
C LYS A 6 -19.55 31.72 -25.79
N ASN A 7 -20.00 30.47 -25.87
CA ASN A 7 -19.73 29.46 -24.86
C ASN A 7 -18.21 29.24 -24.83
N THR A 8 -17.52 29.89 -23.92
CA THR A 8 -16.20 29.46 -23.51
C THR A 8 -16.40 28.19 -22.67
N LEU A 9 -16.24 27.05 -23.32
CA LEU A 9 -16.02 25.76 -22.65
C LEU A 9 -14.78 25.96 -21.79
N ASN A 10 -14.98 25.96 -20.48
CA ASN A 10 -13.92 25.78 -19.52
C ASN A 10 -13.22 24.45 -19.88
N GLU A 11 -12.02 24.51 -20.42
CA GLU A 11 -11.10 23.39 -20.36
C GLU A 11 -10.90 23.11 -18.89
N GLU A 12 -11.56 22.07 -18.37
CA GLU A 12 -11.26 21.49 -17.05
C GLU A 12 -9.76 21.16 -17.11
N SER A 13 -8.97 21.94 -16.38
CA SER A 13 -7.57 21.66 -16.18
C SER A 13 -7.51 20.23 -15.59
N GLN A 14 -7.06 19.26 -16.37
CA GLN A 14 -6.88 17.90 -15.88
C GLN A 14 -6.00 17.99 -14.64
N GLU A 15 -6.62 17.79 -13.46
CA GLU A 15 -5.88 17.78 -12.22
C GLU A 15 -4.79 16.71 -12.32
N HIS A 16 -3.57 17.10 -12.13
CA HIS A 16 -2.45 16.17 -12.08
C HIS A 16 -1.59 16.45 -10.84
N MET A 17 -1.09 15.40 -10.24
CA MET A 17 -0.18 15.47 -9.11
C MET A 17 0.81 14.31 -9.20
N ILE A 18 2.10 14.62 -9.21
CA ILE A 18 3.17 13.62 -9.28
C ILE A 18 4.21 13.91 -8.22
N LEU A 19 4.47 12.94 -7.37
CA LEU A 19 5.48 13.01 -6.32
C LEU A 19 6.75 12.28 -6.76
N ASP A 20 7.91 12.88 -6.47
CA ASP A 20 9.22 12.26 -6.74
C ASP A 20 9.53 11.17 -5.72
N VAL A 21 8.94 10.00 -5.90
CA VAL A 21 9.21 8.80 -5.10
C VAL A 21 10.05 7.83 -5.93
N PRO A 22 11.26 7.47 -5.49
CA PRO A 22 12.12 6.56 -6.25
C PRO A 22 11.57 5.14 -6.23
N LEU A 23 11.85 4.38 -7.29
CA LEU A 23 11.50 2.97 -7.38
C LEU A 23 12.61 2.10 -6.78
N LEU A 24 12.22 1.13 -5.95
CA LEU A 24 13.07 0.03 -5.48
C LEU A 24 12.44 -1.31 -5.84
N ARG A 25 13.20 -2.20 -6.45
CA ARG A 25 12.77 -3.56 -6.70
C ARG A 25 13.04 -4.46 -5.51
N GLN A 26 12.05 -5.26 -5.12
CA GLN A 26 12.19 -6.22 -4.02
C GLN A 26 13.16 -7.35 -4.38
N THR A 27 13.90 -7.84 -3.39
CA THR A 27 14.86 -8.93 -3.59
C THR A 27 14.27 -10.31 -3.32
N THR A 28 13.11 -10.39 -2.68
CA THR A 28 12.38 -11.62 -2.38
C THR A 28 10.89 -11.45 -2.64
N ASP A 29 10.14 -12.54 -2.66
CA ASP A 29 8.69 -12.58 -2.86
C ASP A 29 7.86 -12.02 -1.68
N PHE A 30 8.49 -11.73 -0.53
CA PHE A 30 7.82 -11.27 0.68
C PHE A 30 8.24 -9.88 1.19
N THR A 31 9.17 -9.19 0.52
CA THR A 31 9.70 -7.89 0.98
C THR A 31 9.02 -6.66 0.36
N CYS A 32 7.90 -6.83 -0.34
CA CYS A 32 7.18 -5.73 -0.98
C CYS A 32 6.84 -4.57 -0.02
N GLY A 33 6.38 -4.87 1.19
CA GLY A 33 6.10 -3.83 2.19
C GLY A 33 7.35 -3.11 2.68
N ALA A 34 8.49 -3.79 2.75
CA ALA A 34 9.77 -3.16 3.10
C ALA A 34 10.25 -2.24 1.98
N CYS A 35 10.12 -2.66 0.71
CA CYS A 35 10.44 -1.82 -0.44
C CYS A 35 9.53 -0.59 -0.50
N ALA A 36 8.22 -0.75 -0.33
CA ALA A 36 7.27 0.36 -0.28
C ALA A 36 7.63 1.36 0.84
N THR A 37 7.93 0.85 2.04
CA THR A 37 8.36 1.66 3.18
C THR A 37 9.68 2.41 2.88
N LEU A 38 10.64 1.73 2.27
CA LEU A 38 11.94 2.31 1.95
C LEU A 38 11.85 3.36 0.84
N MET A 39 11.03 3.14 -0.20
CA MET A 39 10.76 4.11 -1.25
C MET A 39 10.18 5.41 -0.69
N VAL A 40 9.14 5.29 0.15
CA VAL A 40 8.50 6.45 0.79
C VAL A 40 9.46 7.13 1.78
N TRP A 41 10.22 6.40 2.57
CA TRP A 41 11.18 7.02 3.48
C TRP A 41 12.28 7.77 2.71
N ASN A 42 12.83 7.19 1.63
CA ASN A 42 13.82 7.88 0.79
C ASN A 42 13.25 9.14 0.11
N SER A 43 11.96 9.18 -0.25
CA SER A 43 11.39 10.39 -0.86
C SER A 43 11.43 11.61 0.06
N PHE A 44 11.38 11.40 1.38
CA PHE A 44 11.52 12.46 2.38
C PHE A 44 12.97 12.71 2.82
N ASP A 45 13.82 11.67 2.81
CA ASP A 45 15.23 11.75 3.21
C ASP A 45 16.12 10.99 2.22
N ARG A 46 16.68 11.70 1.26
CA ARG A 46 17.55 11.15 0.21
C ARG A 46 18.84 10.50 0.73
N LYS A 47 19.20 10.70 1.99
CA LYS A 47 20.34 10.02 2.65
C LYS A 47 20.04 8.55 2.95
N VAL A 48 18.77 8.18 3.01
CA VAL A 48 18.34 6.80 3.20
C VAL A 48 18.61 6.01 1.92
N LYS A 49 19.59 5.11 1.94
CA LYS A 49 20.00 4.36 0.75
C LYS A 49 18.95 3.30 0.37
N LEU A 50 18.54 3.29 -0.89
CA LEU A 50 17.77 2.21 -1.51
C LEU A 50 18.68 1.01 -1.75
N SER A 51 18.77 0.09 -0.81
CA SER A 51 19.65 -1.06 -0.88
C SER A 51 19.00 -2.31 -0.31
N LYS A 52 19.45 -3.46 -0.78
CA LYS A 52 19.05 -4.78 -0.25
C LYS A 52 19.23 -4.87 1.27
N GLN A 53 20.32 -4.32 1.80
CA GLN A 53 20.58 -4.32 3.24
C GLN A 53 19.48 -3.54 3.99
N ASN A 54 19.13 -2.34 3.54
CA ASN A 54 18.09 -1.53 4.16
C ASN A 54 16.69 -2.15 3.97
N GLU A 55 16.44 -2.80 2.83
CA GLU A 55 15.21 -3.57 2.59
C GLU A 55 15.01 -4.62 3.69
N PHE A 56 16.01 -5.45 3.96
CA PHE A 56 15.91 -6.48 5.01
C PHE A 56 15.89 -5.89 6.43
N LEU A 57 16.63 -4.82 6.70
CA LEU A 57 16.57 -4.13 7.99
C LEU A 57 15.17 -3.53 8.27
N ILE A 58 14.50 -3.01 7.24
CA ILE A 58 13.12 -2.53 7.38
C ILE A 58 12.18 -3.72 7.53
N TRP A 59 12.34 -4.77 6.70
CA TRP A 59 11.51 -5.96 6.79
C TRP A 59 11.46 -6.53 8.21
N THR A 60 12.59 -6.68 8.90
CA THR A 60 12.63 -7.17 10.30
C THR A 60 11.84 -6.31 11.28
N LYS A 61 11.64 -5.03 10.98
CA LYS A 61 10.87 -4.09 11.82
C LYS A 61 9.38 -4.12 11.56
N ILE A 62 8.98 -4.45 10.32
CA ILE A 62 7.58 -4.35 9.88
C ILE A 62 6.92 -5.71 9.63
N VAL A 63 7.66 -6.81 9.69
CA VAL A 63 7.14 -8.16 9.49
C VAL A 63 6.08 -8.52 10.52
N ALA A 64 5.00 -9.16 10.09
CA ALA A 64 3.91 -9.61 10.94
C ALA A 64 4.19 -11.01 11.49
N LEU A 65 5.14 -11.15 12.41
CA LEU A 65 5.46 -12.45 12.99
C LEU A 65 4.20 -13.19 13.48
N PRO A 66 4.09 -14.50 13.23
CA PRO A 66 5.12 -15.42 12.67
C PRO A 66 5.16 -15.47 11.15
N PHE A 67 4.43 -14.64 10.45
CA PHE A 67 4.32 -14.62 8.99
C PHE A 67 5.46 -13.81 8.34
N LYS A 68 5.73 -14.06 7.06
CA LYS A 68 6.75 -13.31 6.31
C LYS A 68 6.24 -11.97 5.77
N PHE A 69 4.94 -11.75 5.72
CA PHE A 69 4.36 -10.51 5.18
C PHE A 69 4.45 -9.32 6.13
N SER A 70 4.37 -8.13 5.59
CA SER A 70 4.45 -6.88 6.36
C SER A 70 3.10 -6.49 6.96
N SER A 71 3.10 -6.11 8.25
CA SER A 71 1.89 -5.66 8.95
C SER A 71 1.59 -4.19 8.65
N PRO A 72 0.33 -3.82 8.30
CA PRO A 72 -0.05 -2.42 8.14
C PRO A 72 0.19 -1.60 9.41
N TYR A 73 -0.07 -2.17 10.59
CA TYR A 73 0.19 -1.50 11.86
C TYR A 73 1.68 -1.22 12.10
N ARG A 74 2.55 -2.16 11.70
CA ARG A 74 4.00 -1.99 11.88
C ARG A 74 4.58 -1.02 10.88
N ILE A 75 4.08 -0.98 9.65
CA ILE A 75 4.49 0.04 8.66
C ILE A 75 4.10 1.43 9.18
N ALA A 76 2.86 1.62 9.65
CA ALA A 76 2.43 2.89 10.22
C ALA A 76 3.26 3.27 11.46
N ALA A 77 3.47 2.33 12.39
CA ALA A 77 4.30 2.54 13.58
C ALA A 77 5.76 2.89 13.24
N PHE A 78 6.31 2.32 12.16
CA PHE A 78 7.65 2.65 11.67
C PHE A 78 7.75 4.14 11.33
N PHE A 79 6.82 4.68 10.54
CA PHE A 79 6.84 6.09 10.16
C PHE A 79 6.56 7.02 11.34
N ILE A 80 5.61 6.69 12.22
CA ILE A 80 5.36 7.45 13.46
C ILE A 80 6.64 7.53 14.31
N LYS A 81 7.35 6.41 14.47
CA LYS A 81 8.62 6.34 15.21
C LYS A 81 9.74 7.15 14.58
N LYS A 82 9.68 7.36 13.26
CA LYS A 82 10.58 8.22 12.51
C LYS A 82 10.20 9.71 12.55
N GLY A 83 9.10 10.04 13.20
CA GLY A 83 8.64 11.43 13.36
C GLY A 83 7.70 11.92 12.27
N PHE A 84 7.25 11.06 11.35
CA PHE A 84 6.30 11.43 10.30
C PHE A 84 4.87 11.50 10.82
N GLN A 85 4.09 12.41 10.25
CA GLN A 85 2.64 12.36 10.35
C GLN A 85 2.15 11.15 9.56
N THR A 86 1.34 10.30 10.18
CA THR A 86 0.92 9.05 9.53
C THR A 86 -0.56 8.79 9.80
N LYS A 87 -1.31 8.44 8.74
CA LYS A 87 -2.68 7.95 8.83
C LYS A 87 -2.75 6.52 8.30
N LEU A 88 -3.43 5.63 9.00
CA LEU A 88 -3.70 4.25 8.57
C LEU A 88 -5.21 4.08 8.40
N PHE A 89 -5.68 4.05 7.17
CA PHE A 89 -7.05 3.69 6.82
C PHE A 89 -7.16 2.18 6.76
N MET A 90 -7.98 1.59 7.63
CA MET A 90 -8.19 0.16 7.64
C MET A 90 -9.42 -0.21 8.45
N LYS A 91 -10.36 -0.93 7.86
CA LYS A 91 -11.49 -1.50 8.59
C LYS A 91 -10.99 -2.56 9.56
N GLN A 92 -11.20 -2.35 10.86
CA GLN A 92 -10.55 -3.15 11.91
C GLN A 92 -11.09 -4.58 12.04
N ASP A 93 -12.33 -4.81 11.65
CA ASP A 93 -12.98 -6.13 11.79
C ASP A 93 -12.38 -7.21 10.86
N ALA A 94 -11.56 -6.80 9.89
CA ALA A 94 -11.09 -7.68 8.84
C ALA A 94 -9.94 -8.63 9.26
N ILE A 95 -9.16 -8.32 10.31
CA ILE A 95 -7.95 -9.10 10.66
C ILE A 95 -8.21 -10.11 11.79
N SER A 96 -9.26 -9.94 12.59
CA SER A 96 -9.27 -10.51 13.94
C SER A 96 -9.49 -12.02 14.03
N GLU A 97 -10.02 -12.70 13.00
CA GLU A 97 -10.61 -14.02 13.25
C GLU A 97 -10.37 -15.10 12.20
N ARG A 98 -9.53 -14.88 11.17
CA ARG A 98 -9.60 -15.78 10.03
C ARG A 98 -8.53 -16.87 10.01
N ILE A 99 -8.99 -18.08 10.22
CA ILE A 99 -8.33 -19.37 9.92
C ILE A 99 -7.72 -19.35 8.50
N THR A 100 -8.39 -18.74 7.54
CA THR A 100 -7.95 -18.57 6.15
C THR A 100 -6.55 -17.95 6.03
N LEU A 101 -6.17 -17.01 6.91
CA LEU A 101 -4.82 -16.43 6.92
C LEU A 101 -3.76 -17.47 7.26
N LEU A 102 -4.03 -18.32 8.23
CA LEU A 102 -3.13 -19.38 8.66
C LEU A 102 -3.03 -20.50 7.64
N GLU A 103 -4.10 -20.76 6.90
CA GLU A 103 -4.13 -21.72 5.80
C GLU A 103 -3.30 -21.24 4.61
N CYS A 104 -3.46 -19.98 4.20
CA CYS A 104 -2.62 -19.37 3.16
C CYS A 104 -1.13 -19.37 3.51
N CYS A 105 -0.78 -19.31 4.81
CA CYS A 105 0.59 -19.32 5.29
C CYS A 105 1.12 -20.73 5.60
N GLN A 106 0.36 -21.77 5.27
CA GLN A 106 0.73 -23.19 5.49
C GLN A 106 1.12 -23.53 6.93
N VAL A 107 0.47 -22.88 7.91
CA VAL A 107 0.70 -23.14 9.32
C VAL A 107 0.09 -24.49 9.70
N ASP A 108 0.84 -25.33 10.43
CA ASP A 108 0.37 -26.61 10.92
C ASP A 108 -0.96 -26.45 11.65
N PRO A 109 -2.00 -27.26 11.34
CA PRO A 109 -3.29 -27.20 12.01
C PRO A 109 -3.22 -27.26 13.54
N ALA A 110 -2.28 -28.05 14.09
CA ALA A 110 -2.06 -28.16 15.54
C ALA A 110 -1.57 -26.85 16.18
N GLU A 111 -0.83 -26.04 15.44
CA GLU A 111 -0.26 -24.77 15.92
C GLU A 111 -1.14 -23.56 15.62
N ARG A 112 -2.16 -23.69 14.77
CA ARG A 112 -3.00 -22.55 14.32
C ARG A 112 -3.57 -21.73 15.47
N LYS A 113 -4.06 -22.39 16.54
CA LYS A 113 -4.64 -21.70 17.71
C LYS A 113 -3.59 -20.86 18.43
N LEU A 114 -2.38 -21.39 18.61
CA LEU A 114 -1.27 -20.68 19.24
C LEU A 114 -0.89 -19.44 18.42
N PHE A 115 -0.67 -19.60 17.13
CA PHE A 115 -0.32 -18.49 16.22
C PHE A 115 -1.41 -17.44 16.16
N LEU A 116 -2.68 -17.83 16.13
CA LEU A 116 -3.80 -16.90 16.11
C LEU A 116 -3.85 -16.06 17.40
N ASN A 117 -3.64 -16.70 18.56
CA ASN A 117 -3.61 -16.00 19.85
C ASN A 117 -2.43 -15.03 19.93
N PHE A 118 -1.24 -15.46 19.49
CA PHE A 118 -0.06 -14.61 19.42
C PHE A 118 -0.29 -13.40 18.52
N PHE A 119 -0.83 -13.62 17.32
CA PHE A 119 -1.14 -12.56 16.34
C PHE A 119 -2.17 -11.55 16.89
N LYS A 120 -3.23 -12.05 17.55
CA LYS A 120 -4.24 -11.20 18.20
C LYS A 120 -3.64 -10.34 19.31
N ALA A 121 -2.85 -10.95 20.20
CA ALA A 121 -2.20 -10.24 21.29
C ALA A 121 -1.23 -9.18 20.79
N HIS A 122 -0.41 -9.52 19.80
CA HIS A 122 0.57 -8.62 19.20
C HIS A 122 -0.09 -7.44 18.49
N ASN A 123 -1.12 -7.69 17.68
CA ASN A 123 -1.89 -6.64 17.02
C ASN A 123 -2.58 -5.71 18.02
N ARG A 124 -3.08 -6.23 19.14
CA ARG A 124 -3.68 -5.40 20.19
C ARG A 124 -2.69 -4.38 20.77
N ILE A 125 -1.46 -4.79 21.01
CA ILE A 125 -0.39 -3.90 21.50
C ILE A 125 -0.07 -2.83 20.46
N LEU A 126 0.11 -3.23 19.19
CA LEU A 126 0.40 -2.31 18.10
C LEU A 126 -0.73 -1.30 17.88
N LYS A 127 -2.00 -1.75 17.84
CA LYS A 127 -3.17 -0.87 17.72
C LYS A 127 -3.18 0.21 18.80
N ARG A 128 -2.90 -0.15 20.06
CA ARG A 128 -2.85 0.81 21.16
C ARG A 128 -1.73 1.84 20.98
N SER A 129 -0.56 1.41 20.49
CA SER A 129 0.60 2.31 20.32
C SER A 129 0.45 3.33 19.20
N ILE A 130 -0.46 3.10 18.24
CA ILE A 130 -0.71 3.98 17.10
C ILE A 130 -2.18 4.37 16.98
N ALA A 131 -2.95 4.30 18.06
CA ALA A 131 -4.42 4.47 18.03
C ALA A 131 -4.86 5.79 17.38
N SER A 132 -4.14 6.88 17.64
CA SER A 132 -4.43 8.20 17.06
C SER A 132 -4.21 8.29 15.55
N ALA A 133 -3.49 7.35 14.96
CA ALA A 133 -3.22 7.30 13.53
C ALA A 133 -4.19 6.38 12.77
N ILE A 134 -4.99 5.56 13.47
CA ILE A 134 -5.90 4.59 12.85
C ILE A 134 -7.23 5.25 12.54
N LEU A 135 -7.64 5.18 11.28
CA LEU A 135 -8.97 5.52 10.80
C LEU A 135 -9.71 4.21 10.51
N ASP A 136 -10.72 3.88 11.34
CA ASP A 136 -11.50 2.64 11.21
C ASP A 136 -12.52 2.73 10.08
N MET A 137 -11.99 2.84 8.87
CA MET A 137 -12.78 2.94 7.65
C MET A 137 -12.09 2.26 6.48
N LYS A 138 -12.88 1.88 5.49
CA LYS A 138 -12.38 1.31 4.26
C LYS A 138 -11.75 2.42 3.41
N PRO A 139 -10.50 2.26 2.92
CA PRO A 139 -9.88 3.25 2.06
C PRO A 139 -10.59 3.39 0.71
N THR A 140 -10.63 4.61 0.19
CA THR A 140 -11.23 4.98 -1.10
C THR A 140 -10.20 5.65 -2.00
N LEU A 141 -10.52 5.83 -3.30
CA LEU A 141 -9.70 6.64 -4.20
C LEU A 141 -9.66 8.11 -3.78
N HIS A 142 -10.73 8.62 -3.19
CA HIS A 142 -10.76 9.99 -2.67
C HIS A 142 -9.69 10.19 -1.60
N ASP A 143 -9.53 9.24 -0.66
CA ASP A 143 -8.47 9.30 0.35
C ASP A 143 -7.07 9.29 -0.26
N VAL A 144 -6.89 8.57 -1.38
CA VAL A 144 -5.63 8.56 -2.14
C VAL A 144 -5.37 9.92 -2.77
N MET A 145 -6.35 10.49 -3.48
CA MET A 145 -6.23 11.79 -4.15
C MET A 145 -5.99 12.91 -3.13
N GLU A 146 -6.74 12.93 -2.03
CA GLU A 146 -6.56 13.89 -0.93
C GLU A 146 -5.12 13.81 -0.37
N ALA A 147 -4.60 12.60 -0.14
CA ALA A 147 -3.24 12.44 0.34
C ALA A 147 -2.20 12.97 -0.64
N LEU A 148 -2.33 12.63 -1.93
CA LEU A 148 -1.41 13.07 -2.97
C LEU A 148 -1.45 14.59 -3.16
N SER A 149 -2.64 15.21 -3.15
CA SER A 149 -2.81 16.68 -3.22
C SER A 149 -2.14 17.38 -2.04
N ASN A 150 -2.04 16.72 -0.89
CA ASN A 150 -1.28 17.17 0.29
C ASN A 150 0.19 16.73 0.27
N HIS A 151 0.76 16.43 -0.89
CA HIS A 151 2.15 15.99 -1.08
C HIS A 151 2.55 14.78 -0.21
N SER A 152 1.60 13.91 0.10
CA SER A 152 1.80 12.73 0.94
C SER A 152 1.76 11.46 0.09
N PRO A 153 2.88 10.75 -0.13
CA PRO A 153 2.88 9.46 -0.81
C PRO A 153 2.07 8.43 -0.04
N VAL A 154 1.48 7.52 -0.79
CA VAL A 154 0.53 6.53 -0.27
C VAL A 154 1.06 5.13 -0.45
N ILE A 155 1.13 4.36 0.64
CA ILE A 155 1.42 2.92 0.61
C ILE A 155 0.08 2.17 0.68
N ALA A 156 -0.24 1.39 -0.35
CA ALA A 156 -1.50 0.67 -0.44
C ALA A 156 -1.29 -0.84 -0.46
N LEU A 157 -2.12 -1.57 0.31
CA LEU A 157 -2.23 -3.02 0.19
C LEU A 157 -3.24 -3.34 -0.92
N VAL A 158 -2.79 -4.05 -1.94
CA VAL A 158 -3.57 -4.38 -3.13
C VAL A 158 -3.50 -5.87 -3.46
N ASP A 159 -4.43 -6.31 -4.27
CA ASP A 159 -4.35 -7.61 -4.94
C ASP A 159 -3.41 -7.52 -6.13
N SER A 160 -2.28 -8.24 -6.07
CA SER A 160 -1.27 -8.28 -7.13
C SER A 160 -1.82 -8.72 -8.48
N TYR A 161 -2.94 -9.46 -8.50
CA TYR A 161 -3.62 -9.83 -9.74
C TYR A 161 -3.80 -8.63 -10.67
N TYR A 162 -4.25 -7.50 -10.14
CA TYR A 162 -4.52 -6.31 -10.95
C TYR A 162 -3.24 -5.61 -11.41
N THR A 163 -2.22 -5.48 -10.56
CA THR A 163 -0.96 -4.84 -10.95
C THR A 163 -0.18 -5.67 -11.97
N ILE A 164 -0.18 -7.00 -11.82
CA ILE A 164 0.47 -7.91 -12.75
C ILE A 164 -0.30 -8.01 -14.06
N LYS A 165 -1.63 -8.03 -14.02
CA LYS A 165 -2.47 -8.06 -15.21
C LYS A 165 -2.32 -6.80 -16.06
N THR A 166 -2.17 -5.63 -15.44
CA THR A 166 -1.89 -4.36 -16.14
C THR A 166 -0.59 -4.43 -16.95
N ARG A 167 0.34 -5.31 -16.58
CA ARG A 167 1.58 -5.58 -17.32
C ARG A 167 1.44 -6.64 -18.43
N GLY A 168 0.24 -7.09 -18.73
CA GLY A 168 -0.06 -8.04 -19.81
C GLY A 168 0.10 -9.51 -19.45
N VAL A 169 0.33 -9.86 -18.19
CA VAL A 169 0.42 -11.27 -17.76
C VAL A 169 -0.97 -11.90 -17.73
N ARG A 170 -1.11 -13.07 -18.34
CA ARG A 170 -2.38 -13.84 -18.32
C ARG A 170 -2.55 -14.55 -16.97
N ASN A 171 -3.75 -14.41 -16.36
CA ASN A 171 -4.15 -15.13 -15.14
C ASN A 171 -3.10 -15.11 -14.01
N PRO A 172 -2.63 -13.93 -13.57
CA PRO A 172 -1.72 -13.87 -12.46
C PRO A 172 -2.40 -14.32 -11.16
N PRO A 173 -1.63 -14.75 -10.14
CA PRO A 173 -2.20 -15.15 -8.87
C PRO A 173 -2.77 -13.98 -8.10
N HIS A 174 -3.78 -14.24 -7.27
CA HIS A 174 -4.30 -13.31 -6.29
C HIS A 174 -3.45 -13.35 -5.01
N LEU A 175 -2.54 -12.41 -4.85
CA LEU A 175 -1.64 -12.33 -3.68
C LEU A 175 -1.66 -10.93 -3.06
N PRO A 176 -1.54 -10.83 -1.71
CA PRO A 176 -1.41 -9.55 -1.04
C PRO A 176 -0.09 -8.89 -1.43
N HIS A 177 -0.17 -7.64 -1.86
CA HIS A 177 0.99 -6.92 -2.33
C HIS A 177 0.96 -5.45 -1.92
N TRP A 178 2.12 -4.93 -1.48
CA TRP A 178 2.28 -3.53 -1.14
C TRP A 178 2.86 -2.75 -2.32
N ILE A 179 2.17 -1.67 -2.69
CA ILE A 179 2.59 -0.72 -3.72
C ILE A 179 2.73 0.67 -3.13
N VAL A 180 3.38 1.58 -3.87
CA VAL A 180 3.38 3.02 -3.57
C VAL A 180 2.65 3.76 -4.69
N ILE A 181 1.60 4.49 -4.35
CA ILE A 181 0.92 5.38 -5.27
C ILE A 181 1.61 6.73 -5.16
N THR A 182 2.12 7.22 -6.30
CA THR A 182 3.00 8.38 -6.35
C THR A 182 2.38 9.58 -7.04
N GLY A 183 1.23 9.41 -7.69
CA GLY A 183 0.58 10.50 -8.39
C GLY A 183 -0.66 10.05 -9.14
N TYR A 184 -1.29 11.02 -9.80
CA TYR A 184 -2.37 10.81 -10.75
C TYR A 184 -2.37 11.87 -11.85
N GLU A 185 -2.90 11.49 -13.02
CA GLU A 185 -3.19 12.35 -14.17
C GLU A 185 -4.60 12.02 -14.65
N GLY A 186 -5.59 12.89 -14.38
CA GLY A 186 -7.00 12.57 -14.57
C GLY A 186 -7.38 11.29 -13.83
N GLU A 187 -7.92 10.30 -14.52
CA GLU A 187 -8.33 9.00 -13.94
C GLU A 187 -7.19 7.98 -13.81
N GLN A 188 -5.98 8.31 -14.26
CA GLN A 188 -4.83 7.41 -14.25
C GLN A 188 -3.96 7.63 -13.04
N PHE A 189 -3.69 6.58 -12.26
CA PHE A 189 -2.82 6.60 -11.09
C PHE A 189 -1.42 6.08 -11.42
N LEU A 190 -0.40 6.80 -10.96
CA LEU A 190 1.01 6.45 -11.12
C LEU A 190 1.46 5.63 -9.91
N ILE A 191 2.04 4.47 -10.16
CA ILE A 191 2.34 3.47 -9.13
C ILE A 191 3.78 3.00 -9.26
N ASN A 192 4.50 2.98 -8.16
CA ASN A 192 5.75 2.25 -8.00
C ASN A 192 5.44 0.86 -7.42
N ASP A 193 5.68 -0.16 -8.24
CA ASP A 193 5.50 -1.56 -7.88
C ASP A 193 6.86 -2.27 -7.80
N SER A 194 7.17 -2.84 -6.64
CA SER A 194 8.46 -3.46 -6.36
C SER A 194 8.63 -4.87 -6.95
N ILE A 195 7.55 -5.52 -7.45
CA ILE A 195 7.64 -6.88 -8.00
C ILE A 195 8.69 -6.96 -9.11
N GLN A 196 9.59 -7.93 -8.97
CA GLN A 196 10.50 -8.33 -10.04
C GLN A 196 9.78 -9.34 -10.95
N GLU A 197 9.27 -8.87 -12.07
CA GLU A 197 8.96 -9.76 -13.18
C GLU A 197 9.96 -9.52 -14.31
N SER A 198 10.30 -10.63 -14.98
CA SER A 198 11.30 -10.67 -16.07
C SER A 198 11.26 -9.44 -16.99
N SER A 199 12.40 -8.88 -17.21
CA SER A 199 12.92 -8.03 -18.31
C SER A 199 12.03 -6.99 -19.02
N LEU A 200 10.72 -6.96 -18.88
CA LEU A 200 9.83 -6.18 -19.75
C LEU A 200 9.17 -4.95 -19.10
N THR A 201 9.24 -4.76 -17.78
CA THR A 201 8.56 -3.63 -17.13
C THR A 201 9.45 -2.89 -16.15
N THR A 202 9.35 -1.58 -16.16
CA THR A 202 10.14 -0.67 -15.32
C THR A 202 9.80 -0.74 -13.82
N GLY A 203 8.72 -1.39 -13.40
CA GLY A 203 8.16 -1.32 -12.04
C GLY A 203 7.39 -0.03 -11.76
N LYS A 204 7.47 0.95 -12.65
CA LYS A 204 6.54 2.09 -12.69
C LYS A 204 5.40 1.71 -13.63
N ILE A 205 4.19 1.73 -13.11
CA ILE A 205 2.98 1.39 -13.87
C ILE A 205 1.94 2.50 -13.74
N THR A 206 1.09 2.60 -14.74
CA THR A 206 -0.10 3.45 -14.72
C THR A 206 -1.34 2.56 -14.65
N MET A 207 -2.32 2.92 -13.83
CA MET A 207 -3.52 2.13 -13.61
C MET A 207 -4.74 3.02 -13.53
N GLU A 208 -5.82 2.66 -14.23
CA GLU A 208 -7.11 3.33 -14.11
C GLU A 208 -7.64 3.29 -12.67
N GLY A 209 -8.25 4.38 -12.21
CA GLY A 209 -8.78 4.49 -10.85
C GLY A 209 -9.77 3.39 -10.50
N GLN A 210 -10.65 3.00 -11.42
CA GLN A 210 -11.60 1.90 -11.19
C GLN A 210 -10.91 0.55 -10.97
N ILE A 211 -9.79 0.30 -11.67
CA ILE A 211 -8.99 -0.92 -11.49
C ILE A 211 -8.24 -0.85 -10.16
N LEU A 212 -7.65 0.29 -9.82
CA LEU A 212 -6.99 0.51 -8.54
C LEU A 212 -7.96 0.34 -7.36
N ALA A 213 -9.18 0.88 -7.45
CA ALA A 213 -10.21 0.70 -6.45
C ALA A 213 -10.58 -0.79 -6.26
N LYS A 214 -10.69 -1.55 -7.36
CA LYS A 214 -10.89 -3.01 -7.29
C LYS A 214 -9.70 -3.69 -6.62
N ALA A 215 -8.47 -3.35 -7.00
CA ALA A 215 -7.25 -3.92 -6.43
C ALA A 215 -7.16 -3.69 -4.91
N MET A 216 -7.49 -2.49 -4.43
CA MET A 216 -7.50 -2.13 -3.01
C MET A 216 -8.62 -2.84 -2.21
N ASN A 217 -9.70 -3.27 -2.87
CA ASN A 217 -10.92 -3.74 -2.23
C ASN A 217 -11.22 -5.22 -2.41
N THR A 218 -10.42 -5.96 -3.17
CA THR A 218 -10.64 -7.39 -3.46
C THR A 218 -10.34 -8.29 -2.25
N TYR A 219 -9.41 -7.89 -1.39
CA TYR A 219 -8.91 -8.71 -0.29
C TYR A 219 -9.87 -9.04 0.84
N PRO A 220 -10.89 -8.25 1.20
CA PRO A 220 -11.82 -8.64 2.26
C PRO A 220 -12.46 -10.02 2.03
N ARG A 221 -12.67 -10.41 0.76
CA ARG A 221 -13.21 -11.75 0.43
C ARG A 221 -12.22 -12.89 0.71
N PHE A 222 -10.91 -12.61 0.74
CA PHE A 222 -9.85 -13.58 1.05
C PHE A 222 -9.37 -13.50 2.51
N GLY A 223 -10.00 -12.65 3.32
CA GLY A 223 -9.65 -12.52 4.73
C GLY A 223 -8.56 -11.49 5.06
N TRP A 224 -8.08 -10.74 4.07
CA TRP A 224 -7.12 -9.68 4.26
C TRP A 224 -7.82 -8.32 4.35
N PRO A 225 -7.33 -7.39 5.18
CA PRO A 225 -7.91 -6.05 5.22
C PRO A 225 -7.53 -5.26 3.98
N SER A 226 -8.42 -4.38 3.56
CA SER A 226 -7.99 -3.23 2.76
C SER A 226 -7.20 -2.29 3.68
N ALA A 227 -6.00 -1.91 3.29
CA ALA A 227 -5.16 -1.02 4.09
C ALA A 227 -4.50 0.05 3.20
N LEU A 228 -4.53 1.29 3.68
CA LEU A 228 -3.90 2.44 3.07
C LEU A 228 -3.11 3.19 4.15
N ILE A 229 -1.85 3.50 3.88
CA ILE A 229 -0.99 4.25 4.80
C ILE A 229 -0.56 5.53 4.09
N VAL A 230 -0.99 6.66 4.63
CA VAL A 230 -0.60 8.00 4.18
C VAL A 230 0.53 8.49 5.07
N VAL A 231 1.60 8.97 4.46
CA VAL A 231 2.78 9.46 5.17
C VAL A 231 3.06 10.90 4.75
N GLY A 232 3.13 11.81 5.72
CA GLY A 232 3.41 13.23 5.51
C GLY A 232 4.47 13.77 6.46
N LEU A 233 4.99 14.95 6.17
CA LEU A 233 5.81 15.72 7.12
C LEU A 233 4.93 16.29 8.24
N LYS A 234 5.52 16.49 9.41
CA LYS A 234 4.86 17.19 10.53
C LYS A 234 4.86 18.69 10.29
#